data_b1a558454aeb15be723afa39cb96b7bc
#
_entry.id   b1a558454aeb15be723afa39cb96b7bc
#
_cell.length_a   1.000
_cell.length_b   1.000
_cell.length_c   1.000
_cell.angle_alpha   90.00
_cell.angle_beta   90.00
_cell.angle_gamma   90.00
#
_symmetry.space_group_name_H-M   'P 1'
#
loop_
_entity.id
_entity.type
_entity.pdbx_description
1 polymer ?
#
loop_
_entity_poly.entity_id
_entity_poly.type
_entity_poly.pdbx_seq_one_letter_code
_entity_poly.pdbx_strand_id
1 'polypeptide(L)'
;MKKTLVFLFALAFPLLSRAQNINFEQYFLDEGSLRMDVFQCGTSDSSHYVFERFILEPHFGGSKVNLIDPFNFGTNRVKVIDAQTNTLIYSRGYNTLFREWQTTEEATRMERCYEESVSVPLPRNEAYIILEIRNFNGEFEEVFSKLYEPNEMFNTTEQRYVFPVYDVMVNGTPESKVDIVILPEGYTADEMPQFQQHCQNLVNVFAQQEPFASHIGDFNFRAVLAPSEESGIDIPASHTWVRTILNAHFYTFYIDRYCTTRNYFSVKDVAANAPYDQIYILVNSNQYGGGGFYNFYSMSTAGNMSSSSVIVHEFGHAFAGLADEYEEPDSPLGLLYTLNVEPWEANLTTLVDFESKWADLVAPNIPIPTPNTNQYNNTVGAFEGGGYLTEDMYRPQRNCMMRNYAPFCAVCNRTIEAVIEAHSDVLVSVKPELLLPEPSLRVCPNPATDFIDVFVDQVDSQAEILDLNGKAILSVQLKDMANRIVISDLPQGVYVFHVNGETKKFIKQ
;
A
#
# COMPACT_ATOMS: atom_id res chain seq x y z
N MET A 1 13.45 -29.07 61.70
CA MET A 1 12.85 -29.03 60.30
C MET A 1 13.15 -27.66 59.72
N LYS A 2 14.22 -27.58 58.91
CA LYS A 2 14.56 -26.32 58.18
C LYS A 2 13.84 -26.37 56.82
N LYS A 3 12.95 -25.39 56.55
CA LYS A 3 12.32 -25.19 55.24
C LYS A 3 13.29 -24.40 54.38
N THR A 4 13.82 -25.02 53.33
CA THR A 4 14.62 -24.38 52.31
C THR A 4 13.66 -23.75 51.30
N LEU A 5 13.69 -22.42 51.22
CA LEU A 5 12.94 -21.64 50.25
C LEU A 5 13.77 -21.56 48.96
N VAL A 6 13.31 -22.22 47.88
CA VAL A 6 13.96 -22.14 46.57
C VAL A 6 13.36 -20.93 45.87
N PHE A 7 14.17 -19.88 45.68
CA PHE A 7 13.83 -18.75 44.78
C PHE A 7 14.12 -19.16 43.34
N LEU A 8 13.07 -19.36 42.53
CA LEU A 8 13.18 -19.40 41.08
C LEU A 8 13.39 -17.95 40.58
N PHE A 9 14.61 -17.63 40.19
CA PHE A 9 14.89 -16.45 39.36
C PHE A 9 14.41 -16.76 37.95
N ALA A 10 13.25 -16.21 37.53
CA ALA A 10 12.88 -16.12 36.16
C ALA A 10 13.81 -15.08 35.49
N LEU A 11 14.81 -15.55 34.75
CA LEU A 11 15.59 -14.74 33.85
C LEU A 11 14.63 -14.27 32.71
N ALA A 12 14.11 -13.06 32.86
CA ALA A 12 13.53 -12.33 31.73
C ALA A 12 14.70 -11.99 30.78
N PHE A 13 14.86 -12.79 29.74
CA PHE A 13 15.65 -12.38 28.60
C PHE A 13 14.90 -11.17 27.97
N PRO A 14 15.55 -10.00 27.84
CA PRO A 14 15.01 -8.98 26.99
C PRO A 14 14.99 -9.58 25.57
N LEU A 15 13.81 -9.71 25.00
CA LEU A 15 13.63 -9.88 23.56
C LEU A 15 14.20 -8.61 22.91
N LEU A 16 15.50 -8.62 22.63
CA LEU A 16 16.12 -7.66 21.75
C LEU A 16 15.43 -7.86 20.40
N SER A 17 14.60 -6.91 20.01
CA SER A 17 14.12 -6.80 18.65
C SER A 17 15.34 -6.69 17.73
N ARG A 18 15.77 -7.79 17.15
CA ARG A 18 16.70 -7.75 16.05
C ARG A 18 15.89 -7.26 14.85
N ALA A 19 16.06 -5.99 14.48
CA ALA A 19 15.76 -5.57 13.12
C ALA A 19 16.48 -6.58 12.21
N GLN A 20 15.71 -7.32 11.42
CA GLN A 20 16.31 -8.23 10.46
C GLN A 20 16.91 -7.33 9.39
N ASN A 21 18.21 -7.07 9.47
CA ASN A 21 18.93 -6.25 8.51
C ASN A 21 19.08 -7.07 7.22
N ILE A 22 18.11 -6.92 6.31
CA ILE A 22 18.16 -7.54 4.99
C ILE A 22 19.26 -6.85 4.20
N ASN A 23 20.26 -7.60 3.79
CA ASN A 23 21.33 -7.07 2.94
C ASN A 23 20.79 -6.92 1.51
N PHE A 24 20.59 -5.67 1.06
CA PHE A 24 20.08 -5.36 -0.27
C PHE A 24 20.89 -6.04 -1.38
N GLU A 25 22.22 -5.91 -1.37
CA GLU A 25 23.10 -6.44 -2.43
C GLU A 25 23.07 -7.98 -2.53
N GLN A 26 22.71 -8.66 -1.45
CA GLN A 26 22.58 -10.13 -1.45
C GLN A 26 21.37 -10.59 -2.27
N TYR A 27 20.25 -9.87 -2.19
CA TYR A 27 18.97 -10.31 -2.72
C TYR A 27 18.51 -9.54 -3.96
N PHE A 28 18.96 -8.29 -4.13
CA PHE A 28 18.49 -7.41 -5.19
C PHE A 28 19.63 -6.93 -6.10
N LEU A 29 19.27 -6.53 -7.30
CA LEU A 29 20.16 -5.80 -8.19
C LEU A 29 20.22 -4.33 -7.75
N ASP A 30 21.33 -3.66 -8.01
CA ASP A 30 21.58 -2.30 -7.51
C ASP A 30 20.66 -1.26 -8.17
N GLU A 31 20.25 -1.51 -9.39
CA GLU A 31 19.37 -0.64 -10.18
C GLU A 31 18.15 -1.42 -10.68
N GLY A 32 17.04 -0.69 -10.87
CA GLY A 32 15.79 -1.19 -11.42
C GLY A 32 14.85 -1.77 -10.40
N SER A 33 13.61 -1.92 -10.82
CA SER A 33 12.53 -2.56 -10.06
C SER A 33 11.86 -3.65 -10.88
N LEU A 34 11.28 -4.61 -10.17
CA LEU A 34 10.35 -5.58 -10.73
C LEU A 34 8.94 -5.07 -10.50
N ARG A 35 8.25 -4.76 -11.58
CA ARG A 35 6.83 -4.44 -11.57
C ARG A 35 6.03 -5.68 -11.92
N MET A 36 5.04 -6.01 -11.11
CA MET A 36 4.04 -7.03 -11.38
C MET A 36 2.69 -6.36 -11.66
N ASP A 37 2.19 -6.51 -12.88
CA ASP A 37 0.85 -6.10 -13.29
C ASP A 37 -0.12 -7.25 -13.09
N VAL A 38 -1.26 -6.97 -12.45
CA VAL A 38 -2.33 -7.90 -12.18
C VAL A 38 -3.68 -7.21 -12.37
N PHE A 39 -4.75 -7.99 -12.53
CA PHE A 39 -6.12 -7.52 -12.37
C PHE A 39 -6.66 -8.02 -11.02
N GLN A 40 -7.17 -7.11 -10.20
CA GLN A 40 -7.99 -7.45 -9.05
C GLN A 40 -9.46 -7.46 -9.47
N CYS A 41 -10.09 -8.63 -9.42
CA CYS A 41 -11.45 -8.87 -9.87
C CYS A 41 -12.32 -9.35 -8.71
N GLY A 42 -13.62 -9.05 -8.75
CA GLY A 42 -14.56 -9.57 -7.75
C GLY A 42 -15.82 -8.75 -7.58
N THR A 43 -16.48 -8.94 -6.46
CA THR A 43 -17.74 -8.33 -6.03
C THR A 43 -17.55 -7.63 -4.66
N SER A 44 -18.63 -7.20 -4.02
CA SER A 44 -18.59 -6.58 -2.68
C SER A 44 -17.98 -7.46 -1.59
N ASP A 45 -18.06 -8.78 -1.72
CA ASP A 45 -17.69 -9.77 -0.70
C ASP A 45 -16.65 -10.79 -1.16
N SER A 46 -16.16 -10.67 -2.39
CA SER A 46 -15.16 -11.59 -2.95
C SER A 46 -14.14 -10.84 -3.80
N SER A 47 -12.91 -11.36 -3.83
CA SER A 47 -11.90 -10.91 -4.77
C SER A 47 -10.94 -12.03 -5.13
N HIS A 48 -10.36 -11.93 -6.34
CA HIS A 48 -9.30 -12.79 -6.81
C HIS A 48 -8.37 -11.99 -7.74
N TYR A 49 -7.16 -12.48 -7.92
CA TYR A 49 -6.16 -11.86 -8.79
C TYR A 49 -5.91 -12.66 -10.04
N VAL A 50 -5.73 -11.95 -11.15
CA VAL A 50 -5.32 -12.51 -12.43
C VAL A 50 -3.99 -11.88 -12.82
N PHE A 51 -2.96 -12.70 -13.00
CA PHE A 51 -1.63 -12.25 -13.43
C PHE A 51 -1.66 -11.79 -14.89
N GLU A 52 -1.08 -10.63 -15.16
CA GLU A 52 -0.90 -10.11 -16.51
C GLU A 52 0.54 -10.28 -16.97
N ARG A 53 1.52 -9.68 -16.25
CA ARG A 53 2.93 -9.72 -16.67
C ARG A 53 3.88 -9.24 -15.59
N PHE A 54 5.18 -9.54 -15.79
CA PHE A 54 6.29 -8.86 -15.16
C PHE A 54 6.92 -7.86 -16.11
N ILE A 55 7.33 -6.68 -15.57
CA ILE A 55 8.08 -5.64 -16.28
C ILE A 55 9.32 -5.30 -15.46
N LEU A 56 10.48 -5.24 -16.12
CA LEU A 56 11.72 -4.79 -15.54
C LEU A 56 11.85 -3.28 -15.80
N GLU A 57 11.57 -2.46 -14.78
CA GLU A 57 11.65 -1.01 -14.85
C GLU A 57 13.09 -0.54 -14.60
N PRO A 58 13.54 0.59 -15.22
CA PRO A 58 14.94 1.01 -15.16
C PRO A 58 15.36 1.60 -13.80
N HIS A 59 14.41 1.99 -12.95
CA HIS A 59 14.65 2.72 -11.71
C HIS A 59 14.05 2.02 -10.51
N PHE A 60 14.73 2.14 -9.37
CA PHE A 60 14.18 1.88 -8.05
C PHE A 60 14.35 3.14 -7.20
N GLY A 61 13.26 3.72 -6.68
CA GLY A 61 13.28 4.96 -5.89
C GLY A 61 13.43 4.71 -4.39
N GLY A 62 13.06 3.51 -3.90
CA GLY A 62 12.91 3.24 -2.48
C GLY A 62 14.21 3.08 -1.70
N SER A 63 14.09 3.13 -0.36
CA SER A 63 15.19 2.88 0.56
C SER A 63 15.80 1.48 0.37
N LYS A 64 17.13 1.39 0.34
CA LYS A 64 17.88 0.12 0.27
C LYS A 64 18.14 -0.48 1.66
N VAL A 65 17.75 0.20 2.73
CA VAL A 65 17.94 -0.28 4.12
C VAL A 65 16.62 -0.62 4.79
N ASN A 66 15.53 0.09 4.53
CA ASN A 66 14.21 -0.11 5.12
C ASN A 66 13.33 -0.96 4.19
N LEU A 67 13.74 -2.22 3.99
CA LEU A 67 13.12 -3.14 3.04
C LEU A 67 11.85 -3.80 3.56
N ILE A 68 11.70 -3.91 4.87
CA ILE A 68 10.51 -4.44 5.54
C ILE A 68 9.67 -3.28 6.06
N ASP A 69 8.40 -3.25 5.67
CA ASP A 69 7.45 -2.21 6.07
C ASP A 69 7.31 -2.14 7.60
N PRO A 70 7.65 -1.00 8.24
CA PRO A 70 7.57 -0.88 9.70
C PRO A 70 6.17 -0.51 10.23
N PHE A 71 5.23 -0.14 9.34
CA PHE A 71 3.97 0.50 9.74
C PHE A 71 2.79 -0.45 9.84
N ASN A 72 2.75 -1.51 9.04
CA ASN A 72 1.58 -2.37 8.87
C ASN A 72 0.33 -1.58 8.41
N PHE A 73 0.51 -0.59 7.53
CA PHE A 73 -0.57 0.20 6.96
C PHE A 73 -1.13 -0.42 5.67
N GLY A 74 -2.31 0.04 5.28
CA GLY A 74 -2.96 -0.34 4.03
C GLY A 74 -3.92 -1.52 4.14
N THR A 75 -4.75 -1.65 3.12
CA THR A 75 -5.70 -2.77 2.94
C THR A 75 -5.09 -3.94 2.20
N ASN A 76 -4.01 -3.69 1.47
CA ASN A 76 -3.25 -4.65 0.69
C ASN A 76 -1.78 -4.61 1.11
N ARG A 77 -1.05 -5.70 0.90
CA ARG A 77 0.39 -5.75 1.12
C ARG A 77 1.06 -6.62 0.07
N VAL A 78 2.18 -6.13 -0.48
CA VAL A 78 3.10 -6.94 -1.28
C VAL A 78 4.23 -7.44 -0.40
N LYS A 79 4.62 -8.70 -0.60
CA LYS A 79 5.80 -9.33 0.00
C LYS A 79 6.67 -9.96 -1.07
N VAL A 80 7.98 -9.96 -0.85
CA VAL A 80 8.95 -10.70 -1.66
C VAL A 80 9.66 -11.71 -0.77
N ILE A 81 9.57 -12.97 -1.17
CA ILE A 81 10.20 -14.09 -0.47
C ILE A 81 11.26 -14.70 -1.40
N ASP A 82 12.49 -14.75 -0.94
CA ASP A 82 13.55 -15.46 -1.67
C ASP A 82 13.20 -16.95 -1.78
N ALA A 83 13.13 -17.47 -3.01
CA ALA A 83 12.66 -18.82 -3.26
C ALA A 83 13.62 -19.90 -2.75
N GLN A 84 14.91 -19.58 -2.60
CA GLN A 84 15.91 -20.53 -2.14
C GLN A 84 15.91 -20.67 -0.62
N THR A 85 15.81 -19.53 0.10
CA THR A 85 15.97 -19.50 1.57
C THR A 85 14.65 -19.36 2.32
N ASN A 86 13.53 -19.16 1.62
CA ASN A 86 12.22 -18.83 2.20
C ASN A 86 12.28 -17.62 3.16
N THR A 87 13.16 -16.67 2.88
CA THR A 87 13.33 -15.47 3.69
C THR A 87 12.48 -14.35 3.13
N LEU A 88 11.73 -13.64 4.00
CA LEU A 88 11.09 -12.38 3.66
C LEU A 88 12.18 -11.33 3.42
N ILE A 89 12.27 -10.80 2.22
CA ILE A 89 13.32 -9.84 1.81
C ILE A 89 12.79 -8.44 1.48
N TYR A 90 11.47 -8.31 1.28
CA TYR A 90 10.80 -7.01 1.08
C TYR A 90 9.33 -7.10 1.44
N SER A 91 8.78 -6.02 1.99
CA SER A 91 7.34 -5.84 2.13
C SER A 91 6.94 -4.37 2.06
N ARG A 92 5.71 -4.09 1.56
CA ARG A 92 5.12 -2.75 1.52
C ARG A 92 3.60 -2.85 1.53
N GLY A 93 2.94 -2.10 2.42
CA GLY A 93 1.49 -1.94 2.41
C GLY A 93 1.03 -0.91 1.37
N TYR A 94 -0.18 -1.06 0.85
CA TYR A 94 -0.80 -0.14 -0.11
C TYR A 94 -2.33 -0.26 -0.10
N ASN A 95 -3.01 0.66 -0.78
CA ASN A 95 -4.45 0.60 -1.02
C ASN A 95 -4.75 0.52 -2.51
N THR A 96 -5.99 0.14 -2.85
CA THR A 96 -6.47 0.07 -4.24
C THR A 96 -7.83 0.74 -4.39
N LEU A 97 -8.10 1.27 -5.58
CA LEU A 97 -9.42 1.79 -5.93
C LEU A 97 -10.50 0.67 -5.91
N PHE A 98 -10.11 -0.59 -6.18
CA PHE A 98 -11.01 -1.74 -6.10
C PHE A 98 -11.59 -1.91 -4.69
N ARG A 99 -10.79 -1.72 -3.63
CA ARG A 99 -11.27 -1.86 -2.25
C ARG A 99 -12.37 -0.86 -1.91
N GLU A 100 -12.26 0.37 -2.40
CA GLU A 100 -13.32 1.37 -2.23
C GLU A 100 -14.55 1.05 -3.08
N TRP A 101 -14.36 0.60 -4.33
CA TRP A 101 -15.47 0.15 -5.16
C TRP A 101 -16.29 -0.96 -4.50
N GLN A 102 -15.68 -1.85 -3.75
CA GLN A 102 -16.36 -2.93 -3.01
C GLN A 102 -17.43 -2.41 -2.02
N THR A 103 -17.33 -1.16 -1.55
CA THR A 103 -18.34 -0.55 -0.65
C THR A 103 -19.56 -0.03 -1.39
N THR A 104 -19.52 0.06 -2.71
CA THR A 104 -20.62 0.62 -3.53
C THR A 104 -21.78 -0.36 -3.72
N GLU A 105 -22.98 0.18 -3.98
CA GLU A 105 -24.15 -0.64 -4.34
C GLU A 105 -23.90 -1.43 -5.64
N GLU A 106 -23.12 -0.89 -6.59
CA GLU A 106 -22.78 -1.58 -7.83
C GLU A 106 -22.06 -2.91 -7.56
N ALA A 107 -21.13 -2.94 -6.61
CA ALA A 107 -20.36 -4.12 -6.28
C ALA A 107 -21.22 -5.29 -5.73
N THR A 108 -22.40 -5.01 -5.16
CA THR A 108 -23.34 -6.06 -4.72
C THR A 108 -24.07 -6.74 -5.87
N ARG A 109 -24.00 -6.20 -7.10
CA ARG A 109 -24.81 -6.62 -8.26
C ARG A 109 -24.00 -7.17 -9.42
N MET A 110 -22.71 -6.84 -9.49
CA MET A 110 -21.85 -7.27 -10.60
C MET A 110 -20.41 -7.46 -10.16
N GLU A 111 -19.69 -8.22 -10.96
CA GLU A 111 -18.23 -8.36 -10.87
C GLU A 111 -17.55 -7.31 -11.74
N ARG A 112 -16.44 -6.75 -11.23
CA ARG A 112 -15.53 -5.89 -12.00
C ARG A 112 -14.10 -6.29 -11.81
N CYS A 113 -13.26 -5.92 -12.77
CA CYS A 113 -11.81 -6.01 -12.69
C CYS A 113 -11.20 -4.61 -12.75
N TYR A 114 -10.18 -4.40 -11.93
CA TYR A 114 -9.38 -3.18 -11.87
C TYR A 114 -7.92 -3.53 -12.13
N GLU A 115 -7.23 -2.66 -12.86
CA GLU A 115 -5.78 -2.74 -13.01
C GLU A 115 -5.12 -2.45 -11.66
N GLU A 116 -4.18 -3.31 -11.28
CA GLU A 116 -3.36 -3.15 -10.10
C GLU A 116 -1.91 -3.49 -10.44
N SER A 117 -0.98 -2.77 -9.84
CA SER A 117 0.44 -2.91 -10.14
C SER A 117 1.25 -2.67 -8.90
N VAL A 118 2.15 -3.58 -8.59
CA VAL A 118 3.12 -3.43 -7.50
C VAL A 118 4.54 -3.40 -8.06
N SER A 119 5.37 -2.48 -7.57
CA SER A 119 6.80 -2.44 -7.89
C SER A 119 7.62 -2.75 -6.64
N VAL A 120 8.60 -3.65 -6.79
CA VAL A 120 9.51 -4.06 -5.73
C VAL A 120 10.95 -3.92 -6.24
N PRO A 121 11.97 -3.84 -5.37
CA PRO A 121 13.35 -3.88 -5.84
C PRO A 121 13.57 -5.11 -6.72
N LEU A 122 14.37 -5.00 -7.77
CA LEU A 122 14.56 -6.09 -8.74
C LEU A 122 15.30 -7.27 -8.10
N PRO A 123 14.63 -8.43 -7.89
CA PRO A 123 15.26 -9.59 -7.26
C PRO A 123 16.38 -10.15 -8.16
N ARG A 124 17.51 -10.49 -7.55
CA ARG A 124 18.68 -11.10 -8.22
C ARG A 124 18.42 -12.55 -8.61
N ASN A 125 17.68 -13.27 -7.80
CA ASN A 125 17.36 -14.69 -7.92
C ASN A 125 15.86 -14.91 -8.04
N GLU A 126 15.45 -16.17 -8.18
CA GLU A 126 14.05 -16.56 -8.10
C GLU A 126 13.44 -16.07 -6.77
N ALA A 127 12.27 -15.47 -6.87
CA ALA A 127 11.55 -14.94 -5.72
C ALA A 127 10.03 -15.07 -5.90
N TYR A 128 9.32 -15.31 -4.82
CA TYR A 128 7.86 -15.24 -4.81
C TYR A 128 7.40 -13.82 -4.54
N ILE A 129 6.61 -13.27 -5.46
CA ILE A 129 5.89 -12.02 -5.25
C ILE A 129 4.50 -12.41 -4.74
N ILE A 130 4.19 -11.99 -3.52
CA ILE A 130 2.99 -12.38 -2.78
C ILE A 130 2.12 -11.15 -2.58
N LEU A 131 0.82 -11.27 -2.86
CA LEU A 131 -0.18 -10.26 -2.54
C LEU A 131 -1.04 -10.76 -1.39
N GLU A 132 -1.24 -9.89 -0.42
CA GLU A 132 -2.08 -10.13 0.75
C GLU A 132 -3.16 -9.06 0.85
N ILE A 133 -4.32 -9.43 1.38
CA ILE A 133 -5.44 -8.52 1.67
C ILE A 133 -5.73 -8.54 3.16
N ARG A 134 -6.00 -7.38 3.74
CA ARG A 134 -6.42 -7.25 5.13
C ARG A 134 -7.86 -7.72 5.30
N ASN A 135 -8.06 -8.71 6.17
CA ASN A 135 -9.38 -9.23 6.51
C ASN A 135 -10.11 -8.33 7.52
N PHE A 136 -11.35 -8.68 7.86
CA PHE A 136 -12.17 -7.94 8.81
C PHE A 136 -11.68 -7.99 10.26
N ASN A 137 -10.70 -8.85 10.59
CA ASN A 137 -10.03 -8.88 11.90
C ASN A 137 -8.79 -8.00 11.95
N GLY A 138 -8.48 -7.30 10.85
CA GLY A 138 -7.29 -6.45 10.74
C GLY A 138 -6.00 -7.20 10.40
N GLU A 139 -6.09 -8.49 10.02
CA GLU A 139 -4.94 -9.34 9.69
C GLU A 139 -4.76 -9.47 8.18
N PHE A 140 -3.51 -9.57 7.72
CA PHE A 140 -3.23 -9.85 6.32
C PHE A 140 -3.32 -11.34 6.00
N GLU A 141 -4.01 -11.67 4.91
CA GLU A 141 -4.14 -13.01 4.35
C GLU A 141 -3.57 -13.07 2.94
N GLU A 142 -2.73 -14.07 2.67
CA GLU A 142 -2.21 -14.32 1.33
C GLU A 142 -3.34 -14.77 0.40
N VAL A 143 -3.52 -14.02 -0.69
CA VAL A 143 -4.57 -14.27 -1.70
C VAL A 143 -4.01 -14.60 -3.07
N PHE A 144 -2.75 -14.25 -3.32
CA PHE A 144 -2.08 -14.51 -4.59
C PHE A 144 -0.58 -14.60 -4.40
N SER A 145 0.09 -15.52 -5.12
CA SER A 145 1.54 -15.56 -5.21
C SER A 145 2.00 -16.00 -6.60
N LYS A 146 3.06 -15.36 -7.09
CA LYS A 146 3.66 -15.63 -8.40
C LYS A 146 5.17 -15.77 -8.26
N LEU A 147 5.72 -16.84 -8.84
CA LEU A 147 7.17 -16.98 -8.96
C LEU A 147 7.70 -16.02 -10.02
N TYR A 148 8.69 -15.23 -9.65
CA TYR A 148 9.55 -14.50 -10.56
C TYR A 148 10.82 -15.31 -10.84
N GLU A 149 11.11 -15.56 -12.11
CA GLU A 149 12.30 -16.23 -12.60
C GLU A 149 13.10 -15.23 -13.44
N PRO A 150 14.33 -14.80 -13.03
CA PRO A 150 15.07 -13.74 -13.70
C PRO A 150 15.35 -13.98 -15.19
N ASN A 151 15.46 -15.25 -15.59
CA ASN A 151 15.78 -15.65 -16.96
C ASN A 151 14.55 -15.99 -17.82
N GLU A 152 13.32 -15.76 -17.31
CA GLU A 152 12.11 -16.02 -18.08
C GLU A 152 12.01 -15.04 -19.26
N MET A 153 11.79 -15.59 -20.45
CA MET A 153 11.81 -14.82 -21.70
C MET A 153 10.65 -13.81 -21.82
N PHE A 154 9.62 -13.95 -21.02
CA PHE A 154 8.45 -13.05 -20.99
C PHE A 154 8.59 -11.93 -19.98
N ASN A 155 9.67 -11.86 -19.22
CA ASN A 155 10.00 -10.67 -18.44
C ASN A 155 10.37 -9.55 -19.42
N THR A 156 9.50 -8.56 -19.54
CA THR A 156 9.71 -7.49 -20.53
C THR A 156 10.50 -6.33 -19.94
N THR A 157 11.42 -5.78 -20.73
CA THR A 157 12.08 -4.50 -20.48
C THR A 157 11.52 -3.40 -21.37
N GLU A 158 10.43 -3.68 -22.10
CA GLU A 158 9.82 -2.72 -23.00
C GLU A 158 9.24 -1.55 -22.22
N GLN A 159 9.82 -0.39 -22.43
CA GLN A 159 9.27 0.88 -21.95
C GLN A 159 8.34 1.44 -23.02
N ARG A 160 7.02 1.33 -22.82
CA ARG A 160 6.01 1.76 -23.81
C ARG A 160 6.04 3.26 -24.09
N TYR A 161 6.35 4.04 -23.07
CA TYR A 161 6.37 5.50 -23.13
C TYR A 161 7.71 6.02 -22.64
N VAL A 162 8.45 6.67 -23.55
CA VAL A 162 9.69 7.36 -23.21
C VAL A 162 9.44 8.85 -23.35
N PHE A 163 9.36 9.53 -22.21
CA PHE A 163 9.11 10.95 -22.13
C PHE A 163 10.27 11.67 -21.46
N PRO A 164 10.53 12.95 -21.80
CA PRO A 164 11.48 13.76 -21.07
C PRO A 164 11.06 13.92 -19.60
N VAL A 165 12.04 13.93 -18.71
CA VAL A 165 11.87 14.19 -17.28
C VAL A 165 12.40 15.60 -16.99
N TYR A 166 11.63 16.35 -16.20
CA TYR A 166 11.97 17.67 -15.71
C TYR A 166 12.22 17.62 -14.20
N ASP A 167 13.44 17.92 -13.77
CA ASP A 167 13.78 18.03 -12.36
C ASP A 167 13.19 19.33 -11.79
N VAL A 168 12.12 19.20 -11.00
CA VAL A 168 11.48 20.35 -10.34
C VAL A 168 12.29 20.76 -9.11
N MET A 169 12.67 19.80 -8.28
CA MET A 169 13.59 19.96 -7.15
C MET A 169 14.25 18.62 -6.83
N VAL A 170 15.57 18.55 -6.76
CA VAL A 170 16.32 17.34 -6.42
C VAL A 170 17.31 17.66 -5.31
N ASN A 171 17.16 16.99 -4.17
CA ASN A 171 17.95 17.24 -2.96
C ASN A 171 18.91 16.10 -2.61
N GLY A 172 18.84 14.97 -3.31
CA GLY A 172 19.74 13.83 -3.07
C GLY A 172 19.47 12.64 -3.99
N THR A 173 20.10 11.52 -3.65
CA THR A 173 19.94 10.28 -4.39
C THR A 173 18.61 9.61 -4.05
N PRO A 174 18.00 8.84 -4.97
CA PRO A 174 16.70 8.24 -4.75
C PRO A 174 16.63 7.35 -3.49
N GLU A 175 17.65 6.57 -3.22
CA GLU A 175 17.68 5.66 -2.07
C GLU A 175 17.70 6.36 -0.70
N SER A 176 17.94 7.67 -0.65
CA SER A 176 18.05 8.46 0.58
C SER A 176 17.00 9.54 0.75
N LYS A 177 16.11 9.70 -0.23
CA LYS A 177 15.07 10.73 -0.29
C LYS A 177 13.72 10.12 -0.64
N VAL A 178 12.65 10.82 -0.33
CA VAL A 178 11.32 10.51 -0.86
C VAL A 178 11.24 11.03 -2.28
N ASP A 179 11.15 10.15 -3.26
CA ASP A 179 11.01 10.52 -4.66
C ASP A 179 9.55 10.62 -5.07
N ILE A 180 9.11 11.83 -5.41
CA ILE A 180 7.77 12.11 -5.93
C ILE A 180 7.87 12.32 -7.44
N VAL A 181 7.24 11.44 -8.21
CA VAL A 181 7.05 11.65 -9.65
C VAL A 181 5.71 12.33 -9.91
N ILE A 182 5.74 13.46 -10.63
CA ILE A 182 4.55 14.25 -10.98
C ILE A 182 4.17 13.93 -12.42
N LEU A 183 2.93 13.46 -12.62
CA LEU A 183 2.40 13.09 -13.93
C LEU A 183 1.34 14.09 -14.39
N PRO A 184 1.33 14.48 -15.68
CA PRO A 184 0.30 15.35 -16.24
C PRO A 184 -0.94 14.55 -16.60
N GLU A 185 -2.11 15.08 -16.28
CA GLU A 185 -3.37 14.60 -16.82
C GLU A 185 -4.11 15.73 -17.54
N GLY A 186 -4.39 15.53 -18.84
CA GLY A 186 -5.12 16.51 -19.66
C GLY A 186 -4.32 17.75 -20.04
N TYR A 187 -2.99 17.69 -20.04
CA TYR A 187 -2.14 18.73 -20.63
C TYR A 187 -1.68 18.30 -22.01
N THR A 188 -1.96 19.10 -23.04
CA THR A 188 -1.43 18.89 -24.38
C THR A 188 0.04 19.27 -24.48
N ALA A 189 0.68 18.97 -25.62
CA ALA A 189 2.09 19.34 -25.85
C ALA A 189 2.33 20.87 -25.71
N ASP A 190 1.38 21.68 -26.17
CA ASP A 190 1.46 23.15 -26.07
C ASP A 190 1.25 23.66 -24.62
N GLU A 191 0.64 22.84 -23.75
CA GLU A 191 0.39 23.15 -22.34
C GLU A 191 1.48 22.62 -21.41
N MET A 192 2.52 21.92 -21.89
CA MET A 192 3.63 21.45 -21.04
C MET A 192 4.33 22.57 -20.25
N PRO A 193 4.54 23.80 -20.77
CA PRO A 193 5.06 24.88 -19.95
C PRO A 193 4.15 25.27 -18.78
N GLN A 194 2.83 25.20 -18.95
CA GLN A 194 1.86 25.41 -17.88
C GLN A 194 1.92 24.29 -16.83
N PHE A 195 2.04 23.03 -17.27
CA PHE A 195 2.23 21.89 -16.39
C PHE A 195 3.49 22.05 -15.52
N GLN A 196 4.63 22.43 -16.12
CA GLN A 196 5.86 22.72 -15.35
C GLN A 196 5.66 23.81 -14.31
N GLN A 197 4.90 24.87 -14.62
CA GLN A 197 4.57 25.91 -13.64
C GLN A 197 3.69 25.36 -12.51
N HIS A 198 2.73 24.49 -12.82
CA HIS A 198 1.89 23.85 -11.81
C HIS A 198 2.69 22.89 -10.93
N CYS A 199 3.69 22.17 -11.48
CA CYS A 199 4.63 21.37 -10.70
C CYS A 199 5.43 22.24 -9.70
N GLN A 200 5.92 23.41 -10.16
CA GLN A 200 6.61 24.35 -9.26
C GLN A 200 5.68 24.86 -8.14
N ASN A 201 4.42 25.15 -8.46
CA ASN A 201 3.43 25.56 -7.47
C ASN A 201 3.17 24.44 -6.44
N LEU A 202 3.08 23.18 -6.89
CA LEU A 202 2.95 22.03 -5.99
C LEU A 202 4.12 21.96 -5.00
N VAL A 203 5.37 22.05 -5.48
CA VAL A 203 6.55 22.07 -4.59
C VAL A 203 6.51 23.22 -3.61
N ASN A 204 6.09 24.43 -4.05
CA ASN A 204 5.94 25.59 -3.18
C ASN A 204 4.88 25.37 -2.07
N VAL A 205 3.82 24.61 -2.36
CA VAL A 205 2.81 24.23 -1.35
C VAL A 205 3.43 23.33 -0.28
N PHE A 206 4.18 22.30 -0.66
CA PHE A 206 4.91 21.44 0.28
C PHE A 206 5.90 22.23 1.13
N ALA A 207 6.64 23.16 0.53
CA ALA A 207 7.62 24.00 1.22
C ALA A 207 6.99 25.00 2.22
N GLN A 208 5.66 25.13 2.24
CA GLN A 208 4.94 26.05 3.15
C GLN A 208 4.07 25.33 4.17
N GLN A 209 3.87 24.01 4.04
CA GLN A 209 2.98 23.23 4.90
C GLN A 209 3.78 22.27 5.79
N GLU A 210 3.70 22.46 7.13
CA GLU A 210 4.29 21.49 8.06
C GLU A 210 3.52 20.15 8.07
N PRO A 211 4.23 18.98 8.24
CA PRO A 211 5.66 18.86 8.54
C PRO A 211 6.57 18.86 7.29
N PHE A 212 6.01 18.89 6.08
CA PHE A 212 6.77 18.87 4.82
C PHE A 212 7.73 20.05 4.69
N ALA A 213 7.36 21.24 5.18
CA ALA A 213 8.20 22.44 5.10
C ALA A 213 9.53 22.24 5.82
N SER A 214 9.52 21.68 7.03
CA SER A 214 10.72 21.36 7.81
C SER A 214 11.55 20.24 7.18
N HIS A 215 10.93 19.37 6.38
CA HIS A 215 11.53 18.21 5.74
C HIS A 215 11.69 18.37 4.23
N ILE A 216 11.52 19.56 3.68
CA ILE A 216 11.54 19.75 2.21
C ILE A 216 12.85 19.26 1.55
N GLY A 217 13.96 19.29 2.29
CA GLY A 217 15.25 18.76 1.87
C GLY A 217 15.32 17.22 1.80
N ASP A 218 14.31 16.52 2.31
CA ASP A 218 14.21 15.06 2.28
C ASP A 218 13.38 14.55 1.09
N PHE A 219 12.96 15.43 0.21
CA PHE A 219 12.17 15.11 -0.98
C PHE A 219 12.91 15.44 -2.27
N ASN A 220 12.71 14.59 -3.27
CA ASN A 220 12.95 14.88 -4.68
C ASN A 220 11.61 14.99 -5.40
N PHE A 221 11.47 15.95 -6.32
CA PHE A 221 10.31 16.12 -7.18
C PHE A 221 10.75 16.12 -8.62
N ARG A 222 10.25 15.17 -9.41
CA ARG A 222 10.48 15.08 -10.85
C ARG A 222 9.16 15.03 -11.59
N ALA A 223 9.07 15.70 -12.72
CA ALA A 223 7.88 15.73 -13.56
C ALA A 223 8.15 15.01 -14.88
N VAL A 224 7.28 14.10 -15.29
CA VAL A 224 7.33 13.45 -16.60
C VAL A 224 6.54 14.30 -17.58
N LEU A 225 7.19 14.74 -18.68
CA LEU A 225 6.55 15.59 -19.68
C LEU A 225 5.80 14.74 -20.72
N ALA A 226 4.68 14.16 -20.31
CA ALA A 226 3.87 13.21 -21.07
C ALA A 226 2.56 13.86 -21.55
N PRO A 227 2.49 14.41 -22.79
CA PRO A 227 1.31 15.14 -23.24
C PRO A 227 0.13 14.23 -23.55
N SER A 228 -1.08 14.70 -23.20
CA SER A 228 -2.34 14.17 -23.65
C SER A 228 -2.65 14.63 -25.10
N GLU A 229 -3.52 13.91 -25.79
CA GLU A 229 -4.01 14.32 -27.12
C GLU A 229 -4.95 15.54 -27.04
N GLU A 230 -5.78 15.60 -25.99
CA GLU A 230 -6.75 16.66 -25.75
C GLU A 230 -6.57 17.25 -24.33
N SER A 231 -6.96 18.52 -24.21
CA SER A 231 -6.88 19.25 -22.94
C SER A 231 -8.07 18.96 -22.04
N GLY A 232 -7.84 18.90 -20.72
CA GLY A 232 -8.88 18.72 -19.73
C GLY A 232 -9.00 17.28 -19.22
N ILE A 233 -10.18 16.91 -18.75
CA ILE A 233 -10.46 15.63 -18.10
C ILE A 233 -11.90 15.22 -18.39
N ASP A 234 -12.20 13.93 -18.34
CA ASP A 234 -13.55 13.42 -18.45
C ASP A 234 -14.47 13.92 -17.34
N ILE A 235 -15.62 14.47 -17.71
CA ILE A 235 -16.68 14.91 -16.80
C ILE A 235 -18.00 14.22 -17.19
N PRO A 236 -18.26 13.00 -16.70
CA PRO A 236 -19.41 12.18 -17.10
C PRO A 236 -20.76 12.90 -16.96
N ALA A 237 -20.95 13.68 -15.90
CA ALA A 237 -22.20 14.41 -15.66
C ALA A 237 -22.51 15.48 -16.73
N SER A 238 -21.51 16.02 -17.41
CA SER A 238 -21.68 16.97 -18.53
C SER A 238 -21.50 16.32 -19.90
N HIS A 239 -21.37 14.99 -19.98
CA HIS A 239 -21.05 14.25 -21.21
C HIS A 239 -19.78 14.78 -21.92
N THR A 240 -18.80 15.26 -21.14
CA THR A 240 -17.50 15.68 -21.65
C THR A 240 -16.56 14.48 -21.61
N TRP A 241 -16.00 14.13 -22.78
CA TRP A 241 -15.07 13.04 -22.96
C TRP A 241 -13.88 13.53 -23.75
N VAL A 242 -12.67 13.33 -23.22
CA VAL A 242 -11.41 13.79 -23.80
C VAL A 242 -10.37 12.67 -23.78
N ARG A 243 -9.49 12.65 -24.78
CA ARG A 243 -8.44 11.65 -24.89
C ARG A 243 -7.20 12.12 -24.15
N THR A 244 -7.05 11.65 -22.92
CA THR A 244 -5.93 11.98 -22.07
C THR A 244 -5.03 10.76 -21.86
N ILE A 245 -3.81 11.00 -21.38
CA ILE A 245 -2.80 9.95 -21.29
C ILE A 245 -3.09 8.96 -20.15
N LEU A 246 -3.72 9.41 -19.07
CA LEU A 246 -4.03 8.57 -17.91
C LEU A 246 -5.52 8.24 -17.81
N ASN A 247 -6.36 8.82 -18.70
CA ASN A 247 -7.79 8.56 -18.79
C ASN A 247 -8.51 8.74 -17.44
N ALA A 248 -8.20 9.82 -16.72
CA ALA A 248 -8.85 10.13 -15.46
C ALA A 248 -10.22 10.77 -15.67
N HIS A 249 -11.08 10.65 -14.67
CA HIS A 249 -12.42 11.18 -14.72
C HIS A 249 -12.90 11.68 -13.34
N PHE A 250 -13.80 12.65 -13.35
CA PHE A 250 -14.62 13.00 -12.18
C PHE A 250 -15.79 12.03 -11.99
N TYR A 251 -16.52 12.19 -10.91
CA TYR A 251 -17.70 11.39 -10.56
C TYR A 251 -17.42 9.91 -10.31
N THR A 252 -16.22 9.57 -9.84
CA THR A 252 -15.95 8.23 -9.33
C THR A 252 -16.95 7.89 -8.24
N PHE A 253 -17.59 6.73 -8.34
CA PHE A 253 -18.67 6.25 -7.44
C PHE A 253 -19.83 7.24 -7.28
N TYR A 254 -20.10 8.07 -8.30
CA TYR A 254 -21.12 9.13 -8.33
C TYR A 254 -20.83 10.31 -7.37
N ILE A 255 -19.64 10.42 -6.83
CA ILE A 255 -19.18 11.56 -6.02
C ILE A 255 -18.57 12.61 -6.95
N ASP A 256 -19.19 13.79 -7.05
CA ASP A 256 -18.88 14.81 -8.04
C ASP A 256 -17.41 15.32 -8.00
N ARG A 257 -16.85 15.46 -6.82
CA ARG A 257 -15.47 15.90 -6.58
C ARG A 257 -14.44 14.77 -6.66
N TYR A 258 -14.87 13.51 -6.68
CA TYR A 258 -13.95 12.39 -6.64
C TYR A 258 -13.33 12.14 -8.01
N CYS A 259 -12.03 12.41 -8.11
CA CYS A 259 -11.26 12.34 -9.34
C CYS A 259 -10.29 11.16 -9.27
N THR A 260 -10.43 10.19 -10.18
CA THR A 260 -9.58 8.99 -10.20
C THR A 260 -9.33 8.50 -11.62
N THR A 261 -8.42 7.56 -11.79
CA THR A 261 -8.25 6.76 -13.00
C THR A 261 -8.27 5.27 -12.68
N ARG A 262 -8.81 4.48 -13.61
CA ARG A 262 -8.76 3.02 -13.59
C ARG A 262 -7.63 2.46 -14.48
N ASN A 263 -6.98 3.30 -15.27
CA ASN A 263 -5.91 2.92 -16.20
C ASN A 263 -4.56 2.94 -15.46
N TYR A 264 -4.44 2.13 -14.39
CA TYR A 264 -3.28 2.17 -13.52
C TYR A 264 -2.00 1.67 -14.21
N PHE A 265 -2.11 0.77 -15.18
CA PHE A 265 -0.95 0.37 -15.99
C PHE A 265 -0.37 1.56 -16.76
N SER A 266 -1.21 2.43 -17.32
CA SER A 266 -0.74 3.65 -17.97
C SER A 266 -0.08 4.63 -16.98
N VAL A 267 -0.63 4.76 -15.77
CA VAL A 267 0.00 5.56 -14.70
C VAL A 267 1.41 5.06 -14.42
N LYS A 268 1.57 3.74 -14.23
CA LYS A 268 2.87 3.10 -13.98
C LYS A 268 3.82 3.22 -15.17
N ASP A 269 3.32 3.03 -16.40
CA ASP A 269 4.13 3.16 -17.63
C ASP A 269 4.70 4.58 -17.81
N VAL A 270 3.94 5.60 -17.43
CA VAL A 270 4.41 6.99 -17.46
C VAL A 270 5.36 7.27 -16.28
N ALA A 271 5.04 6.79 -15.08
CA ALA A 271 5.86 7.00 -13.88
C ALA A 271 7.26 6.38 -14.02
N ALA A 272 7.39 5.23 -14.69
CA ALA A 272 8.65 4.51 -14.89
C ALA A 272 9.76 5.30 -15.61
N ASN A 273 9.46 6.50 -16.15
CA ASN A 273 10.47 7.41 -16.74
C ASN A 273 11.37 8.08 -15.70
N ALA A 274 11.02 8.06 -14.42
CA ALA A 274 11.81 8.61 -13.32
C ALA A 274 11.82 7.65 -12.12
N PRO A 275 12.82 7.70 -11.22
CA PRO A 275 12.70 7.02 -9.94
C PRO A 275 11.56 7.63 -9.12
N TYR A 276 10.81 6.79 -8.38
CA TYR A 276 9.70 7.24 -7.55
C TYR A 276 9.39 6.28 -6.39
N ASP A 277 8.99 6.87 -5.26
CA ASP A 277 8.28 6.24 -4.16
C ASP A 277 6.78 6.53 -4.25
N GLN A 278 6.45 7.75 -4.65
CA GLN A 278 5.09 8.28 -4.70
C GLN A 278 4.76 8.84 -6.08
N ILE A 279 3.56 8.60 -6.53
CA ILE A 279 3.02 9.14 -7.78
C ILE A 279 2.03 10.25 -7.47
N TYR A 280 2.26 11.45 -8.02
CA TYR A 280 1.35 12.57 -7.94
C TYR A 280 0.81 12.95 -9.31
N ILE A 281 -0.50 12.86 -9.53
CA ILE A 281 -1.15 13.20 -10.80
C ILE A 281 -1.73 14.62 -10.68
N LEU A 282 -1.22 15.56 -11.48
CA LEU A 282 -1.77 16.90 -11.62
C LEU A 282 -2.72 16.97 -12.82
N VAL A 283 -3.97 17.35 -12.53
CA VAL A 283 -5.05 17.42 -13.50
C VAL A 283 -5.23 18.85 -14.02
N ASN A 284 -5.26 19.02 -15.35
CA ASN A 284 -5.55 20.28 -16.02
C ASN A 284 -7.05 20.64 -15.95
N SER A 285 -7.50 21.04 -14.78
CA SER A 285 -8.89 21.43 -14.55
C SER A 285 -9.00 22.53 -13.47
N ASN A 286 -10.02 23.38 -13.62
CA ASN A 286 -10.40 24.38 -12.60
C ASN A 286 -11.52 23.87 -11.68
N GLN A 287 -12.10 22.68 -11.95
CA GLN A 287 -13.09 22.08 -11.10
C GLN A 287 -12.44 21.60 -9.80
N TYR A 288 -13.12 21.76 -8.65
CA TYR A 288 -12.64 21.22 -7.38
C TYR A 288 -12.68 19.69 -7.41
N GLY A 289 -11.57 19.04 -7.03
CA GLY A 289 -11.52 17.59 -6.90
C GLY A 289 -10.13 17.03 -6.70
N GLY A 290 -10.12 15.80 -6.21
CA GLY A 290 -8.93 15.02 -5.92
C GLY A 290 -9.26 13.59 -5.54
N GLY A 291 -8.25 12.84 -5.14
CA GLY A 291 -8.30 11.49 -4.61
C GLY A 291 -6.90 11.01 -4.25
N GLY A 292 -6.76 10.27 -3.15
CA GLY A 292 -5.47 9.77 -2.68
C GLY A 292 -5.58 8.36 -2.11
N PHE A 293 -4.68 7.45 -2.54
CA PHE A 293 -4.65 6.06 -2.11
C PHE A 293 -3.25 5.70 -1.61
N TYR A 294 -3.18 5.13 -0.44
CA TYR A 294 -1.91 4.80 0.21
C TYR A 294 -0.98 3.98 -0.68
N ASN A 295 0.23 4.50 -0.93
CA ASN A 295 1.26 3.89 -1.79
C ASN A 295 0.75 3.44 -3.18
N PHE A 296 -0.23 4.16 -3.74
CA PHE A 296 -0.81 3.89 -5.05
C PHE A 296 -0.69 5.12 -5.94
N TYR A 297 -1.48 6.15 -5.72
CA TYR A 297 -1.28 7.51 -6.25
C TYR A 297 -2.07 8.54 -5.48
N SER A 298 -1.67 9.81 -5.60
CA SER A 298 -2.49 10.98 -5.29
C SER A 298 -2.79 11.76 -6.55
N MET A 299 -3.95 12.41 -6.58
CA MET A 299 -4.44 13.20 -7.71
C MET A 299 -5.13 14.46 -7.20
N SER A 300 -4.88 15.60 -7.86
CA SER A 300 -5.64 16.82 -7.61
C SER A 300 -5.68 17.71 -8.84
N THR A 301 -6.68 18.59 -8.90
CA THR A 301 -6.79 19.60 -9.96
C THR A 301 -5.86 20.78 -9.67
N ALA A 302 -5.16 21.25 -10.71
CA ALA A 302 -4.15 22.31 -10.55
C ALA A 302 -4.71 23.72 -10.56
N GLY A 303 -5.84 23.95 -11.25
CA GLY A 303 -6.38 25.29 -11.50
C GLY A 303 -7.44 25.79 -10.51
N ASN A 304 -7.84 25.00 -9.52
CA ASN A 304 -8.84 25.38 -8.53
C ASN A 304 -8.23 26.27 -7.43
N MET A 305 -9.00 27.18 -6.87
CA MET A 305 -8.54 28.06 -5.78
C MET A 305 -8.18 27.29 -4.49
N SER A 306 -8.76 26.13 -4.26
CA SER A 306 -8.48 25.26 -3.12
C SER A 306 -7.36 24.25 -3.38
N SER A 307 -6.74 24.26 -4.57
CA SER A 307 -5.73 23.26 -4.97
C SER A 307 -4.61 23.10 -3.93
N SER A 308 -4.14 24.19 -3.33
CA SER A 308 -3.07 24.13 -2.32
C SER A 308 -3.43 23.26 -1.12
N SER A 309 -4.67 23.30 -0.65
CA SER A 309 -5.12 22.47 0.48
C SER A 309 -5.38 21.04 0.03
N VAL A 310 -6.00 20.86 -1.16
CA VAL A 310 -6.29 19.53 -1.73
C VAL A 310 -4.99 18.78 -2.01
N ILE A 311 -3.97 19.44 -2.57
CA ILE A 311 -2.65 18.85 -2.85
C ILE A 311 -2.10 18.13 -1.60
N VAL A 312 -2.10 18.79 -0.48
CA VAL A 312 -1.51 18.27 0.76
C VAL A 312 -2.42 17.24 1.43
N HIS A 313 -3.73 17.43 1.35
CA HIS A 313 -4.72 16.51 1.88
C HIS A 313 -4.63 15.14 1.18
N GLU A 314 -4.72 15.13 -0.17
CA GLU A 314 -4.64 13.88 -0.94
C GLU A 314 -3.27 13.18 -0.80
N PHE A 315 -2.21 13.98 -0.66
CA PHE A 315 -0.90 13.41 -0.36
C PHE A 315 -0.81 12.82 1.06
N GLY A 316 -1.55 13.37 2.02
CA GLY A 316 -1.70 12.80 3.37
C GLY A 316 -2.26 11.37 3.32
N HIS A 317 -3.28 11.12 2.49
CA HIS A 317 -3.78 9.77 2.23
C HIS A 317 -2.72 8.89 1.56
N ALA A 318 -2.15 9.35 0.45
CA ALA A 318 -1.30 8.53 -0.40
C ALA A 318 0.06 8.22 0.24
N PHE A 319 0.67 9.18 0.92
CA PHE A 319 2.01 9.05 1.49
C PHE A 319 2.02 8.41 2.88
N ALA A 320 1.13 8.88 3.75
CA ALA A 320 1.16 8.52 5.17
C ALA A 320 -0.04 7.66 5.61
N GLY A 321 -0.90 7.24 4.67
CA GLY A 321 -2.07 6.40 4.97
C GLY A 321 -3.03 7.04 5.96
N LEU A 322 -3.15 8.37 5.95
CA LEU A 322 -4.06 9.07 6.84
C LEU A 322 -5.49 8.93 6.36
N ALA A 323 -6.42 8.72 7.27
CA ALA A 323 -7.84 8.69 6.98
C ALA A 323 -8.43 10.11 6.98
N ASP A 324 -9.59 10.28 6.33
CA ASP A 324 -10.45 11.43 6.53
C ASP A 324 -10.95 11.51 7.97
N GLU A 325 -10.81 12.67 8.59
CA GLU A 325 -11.25 12.93 9.97
C GLU A 325 -12.65 13.59 10.03
N TYR A 326 -13.34 13.72 8.89
CA TYR A 326 -14.68 14.29 8.83
C TYR A 326 -15.78 13.21 8.79
N GLU A 327 -16.99 13.64 9.11
CA GLU A 327 -18.20 12.84 9.10
C GLU A 327 -18.96 13.08 7.77
N GLU A 328 -19.36 12.01 7.09
CA GLU A 328 -20.21 12.03 5.88
C GLU A 328 -21.13 10.81 5.91
N PRO A 329 -22.24 10.86 6.68
CA PRO A 329 -23.06 9.67 6.98
C PRO A 329 -23.65 8.95 5.77
N ASP A 330 -23.85 9.65 4.67
CA ASP A 330 -24.37 9.09 3.41
C ASP A 330 -23.26 8.48 2.52
N SER A 331 -21.99 8.56 2.94
CA SER A 331 -20.88 7.99 2.19
C SER A 331 -20.81 6.46 2.36
N PRO A 332 -20.73 5.69 1.28
CA PRO A 332 -20.53 4.25 1.36
C PRO A 332 -19.14 3.88 1.94
N LEU A 333 -18.18 4.80 1.95
CA LEU A 333 -16.82 4.58 2.43
C LEU A 333 -16.75 4.29 3.94
N GLY A 334 -17.77 4.70 4.72
CA GLY A 334 -17.88 4.28 6.12
C GLY A 334 -17.94 2.75 6.32
N LEU A 335 -18.34 1.99 5.29
CA LEU A 335 -18.36 0.52 5.32
C LEU A 335 -16.95 -0.11 5.25
N LEU A 336 -15.91 0.67 5.02
CA LEU A 336 -14.52 0.19 5.11
C LEU A 336 -14.13 -0.19 6.53
N TYR A 337 -14.81 0.37 7.55
CA TYR A 337 -14.43 0.20 8.95
C TYR A 337 -15.27 -0.85 9.68
N THR A 338 -14.56 -1.66 10.47
CA THR A 338 -15.16 -2.64 11.38
C THR A 338 -14.95 -2.15 12.82
N LEU A 339 -16.02 -1.76 13.50
CA LEU A 339 -15.94 -1.03 14.78
C LEU A 339 -15.43 -1.84 15.99
N ASN A 340 -15.26 -3.13 15.87
CA ASN A 340 -14.65 -3.99 16.91
C ASN A 340 -13.14 -4.28 16.67
N VAL A 341 -12.54 -3.59 15.70
CA VAL A 341 -11.12 -3.67 15.35
C VAL A 341 -10.57 -2.25 15.23
N GLU A 342 -9.32 -2.03 15.64
CA GLU A 342 -8.68 -0.74 15.38
C GLU A 342 -8.46 -0.52 13.88
N PRO A 343 -8.79 0.66 13.33
CA PRO A 343 -8.43 1.03 11.97
C PRO A 343 -6.90 0.92 11.76
N TRP A 344 -6.49 0.56 10.57
CA TRP A 344 -5.05 0.55 10.27
C TRP A 344 -4.49 1.98 10.14
N GLU A 345 -5.30 2.96 9.83
CA GLU A 345 -4.93 4.37 9.74
C GLU A 345 -4.53 4.91 11.12
N ALA A 346 -3.40 5.60 11.16
CA ALA A 346 -2.82 6.07 12.42
C ALA A 346 -3.68 7.13 13.14
N ASN A 347 -4.47 7.90 12.38
CA ASN A 347 -5.25 9.05 12.87
C ASN A 347 -6.74 8.74 13.16
N LEU A 348 -7.12 7.46 13.17
CA LEU A 348 -8.44 7.01 13.64
C LEU A 348 -8.30 5.93 14.72
N THR A 349 -9.31 5.84 15.61
CA THR A 349 -9.43 4.78 16.60
C THR A 349 -10.89 4.46 16.90
N THR A 350 -11.17 3.19 17.17
CA THR A 350 -12.44 2.71 17.73
C THR A 350 -12.40 2.62 19.26
N LEU A 351 -11.29 2.96 19.87
CA LEU A 351 -10.97 2.80 21.31
C LEU A 351 -10.91 1.34 21.78
N VAL A 352 -10.91 0.38 20.87
CA VAL A 352 -10.79 -1.06 21.22
C VAL A 352 -9.40 -1.38 21.77
N ASP A 353 -8.37 -0.77 21.19
CA ASP A 353 -6.98 -0.82 21.66
C ASP A 353 -6.31 0.54 21.48
N PHE A 354 -6.80 1.53 22.21
CA PHE A 354 -6.33 2.92 22.11
C PHE A 354 -4.84 3.08 22.44
N GLU A 355 -4.30 2.22 23.30
CA GLU A 355 -2.87 2.24 23.66
C GLU A 355 -1.95 1.99 22.45
N SER A 356 -2.41 1.26 21.44
CA SER A 356 -1.69 1.03 20.18
C SER A 356 -1.68 2.24 19.24
N LYS A 357 -2.48 3.29 19.53
CA LYS A 357 -2.69 4.47 18.68
C LYS A 357 -1.86 5.66 19.17
N TRP A 358 -2.50 6.62 19.78
CA TRP A 358 -1.84 7.87 20.24
C TRP A 358 -2.11 8.19 21.71
N ALA A 359 -2.40 7.18 22.53
CA ALA A 359 -2.63 7.37 23.97
C ALA A 359 -1.44 8.08 24.65
N ASP A 360 -0.22 7.83 24.18
CA ASP A 360 1.02 8.45 24.64
C ASP A 360 1.09 9.97 24.43
N LEU A 361 0.33 10.52 23.47
CA LEU A 361 0.25 11.95 23.21
C LEU A 361 -0.84 12.66 24.04
N VAL A 362 -1.69 11.91 24.74
CA VAL A 362 -2.80 12.46 25.51
C VAL A 362 -2.32 12.85 26.91
N ALA A 363 -2.54 14.12 27.29
CA ALA A 363 -2.19 14.56 28.65
C ALA A 363 -3.08 13.85 29.70
N PRO A 364 -2.53 13.52 30.90
CA PRO A 364 -3.23 12.69 31.89
C PRO A 364 -4.59 13.21 32.39
N ASN A 365 -4.86 14.50 32.21
CA ASN A 365 -6.12 15.15 32.62
C ASN A 365 -7.16 15.27 31.54
N ILE A 366 -6.89 14.72 30.36
CA ILE A 366 -7.85 14.72 29.23
C ILE A 366 -8.69 13.45 29.27
N PRO A 367 -10.02 13.59 29.32
CA PRO A 367 -10.90 12.42 29.31
C PRO A 367 -10.91 11.75 27.92
N ILE A 368 -11.02 10.41 27.90
CA ILE A 368 -11.21 9.59 26.71
C ILE A 368 -12.54 8.83 26.89
N PRO A 369 -13.52 8.96 25.97
CA PRO A 369 -13.58 9.93 24.86
C PRO A 369 -13.53 11.40 25.31
N THR A 370 -13.01 12.27 24.43
CA THR A 370 -12.82 13.71 24.71
C THR A 370 -14.04 14.50 24.25
N PRO A 371 -14.70 15.29 25.13
CA PRO A 371 -15.85 16.09 24.75
C PRO A 371 -15.53 17.11 23.65
N ASN A 372 -16.38 17.20 22.62
CA ASN A 372 -16.22 18.13 21.52
C ASN A 372 -16.65 19.58 21.93
N THR A 373 -15.92 20.20 22.86
CA THR A 373 -16.16 21.55 23.37
C THR A 373 -14.94 22.46 23.16
N ASN A 374 -15.16 23.78 23.24
CA ASN A 374 -14.08 24.76 23.07
C ASN A 374 -12.98 24.63 24.13
N GLN A 375 -13.24 24.02 25.26
CA GLN A 375 -12.25 23.74 26.30
C GLN A 375 -11.08 22.89 25.76
N TYR A 376 -11.36 22.00 24.81
CA TYR A 376 -10.38 21.05 24.26
C TYR A 376 -9.94 21.40 22.83
N ASN A 377 -10.07 22.68 22.42
CA ASN A 377 -9.89 23.08 21.01
C ASN A 377 -8.50 22.77 20.42
N ASN A 378 -7.44 22.85 21.24
CA ASN A 378 -6.05 22.63 20.82
C ASN A 378 -5.41 21.43 21.57
N THR A 379 -6.23 20.47 21.96
CA THR A 379 -5.84 19.34 22.80
C THR A 379 -5.80 18.07 21.95
N VAL A 380 -4.80 17.23 22.16
CA VAL A 380 -4.82 15.86 21.68
C VAL A 380 -5.72 15.04 22.61
N GLY A 381 -6.66 14.30 22.03
CA GLY A 381 -7.63 13.49 22.75
C GLY A 381 -8.19 12.41 21.84
N ALA A 382 -9.44 12.00 22.06
CA ALA A 382 -10.20 11.13 21.15
C ALA A 382 -11.60 11.76 20.97
N PHE A 383 -11.76 12.51 19.89
CA PHE A 383 -12.99 13.24 19.57
C PHE A 383 -13.86 12.40 18.65
N GLU A 384 -15.11 12.17 19.06
CA GLU A 384 -16.04 11.36 18.29
C GLU A 384 -16.33 11.93 16.90
N GLY A 385 -16.49 11.06 15.93
CA GLY A 385 -16.64 11.32 14.50
C GLY A 385 -15.33 11.28 13.74
N GLY A 386 -15.33 10.66 12.55
CA GLY A 386 -14.19 10.49 11.64
C GLY A 386 -14.36 9.24 10.79
N GLY A 387 -13.57 9.08 9.72
CA GLY A 387 -13.73 7.95 8.80
C GLY A 387 -15.13 7.88 8.20
N TYR A 388 -15.73 9.04 7.91
CA TYR A 388 -17.11 9.24 7.45
C TYR A 388 -18.19 8.91 8.50
N LEU A 389 -17.86 8.25 9.63
CA LEU A 389 -18.79 7.84 10.69
C LEU A 389 -19.00 8.98 11.69
N THR A 390 -20.23 9.04 12.25
CA THR A 390 -20.63 10.02 13.28
C THR A 390 -20.44 9.52 14.70
N GLU A 391 -20.47 8.19 14.91
CA GLU A 391 -20.43 7.53 16.22
C GLU A 391 -19.42 6.38 16.19
N ASP A 392 -18.89 6.00 17.36
CA ASP A 392 -17.98 4.87 17.59
C ASP A 392 -16.63 4.92 16.84
N MET A 393 -16.33 6.03 16.15
CA MET A 393 -15.05 6.34 15.55
C MET A 393 -14.52 7.65 16.10
N TYR A 394 -13.23 7.72 16.36
CA TYR A 394 -12.63 8.88 17.04
C TYR A 394 -11.38 9.36 16.31
N ARG A 395 -11.18 10.69 16.28
CA ARG A 395 -10.03 11.40 15.71
C ARG A 395 -9.22 12.12 16.78
N PRO A 396 -7.93 12.46 16.52
CA PRO A 396 -7.02 12.97 17.55
C PRO A 396 -7.31 14.39 18.02
N GLN A 397 -7.74 15.28 17.10
CA GLN A 397 -7.98 16.69 17.37
C GLN A 397 -9.24 17.20 16.66
N ARG A 398 -9.73 18.35 17.08
CA ARG A 398 -10.93 18.96 16.51
C ARG A 398 -10.72 19.51 15.10
N ASN A 399 -9.50 19.95 14.80
CA ASN A 399 -9.12 20.51 13.51
C ASN A 399 -7.85 19.82 13.01
N CYS A 400 -7.83 19.52 11.72
CA CYS A 400 -6.73 18.85 11.05
C CYS A 400 -6.81 19.12 9.53
N MET A 401 -5.70 18.97 8.81
CA MET A 401 -5.69 18.96 7.35
C MET A 401 -6.65 17.90 6.80
N MET A 402 -6.69 16.71 7.44
CA MET A 402 -7.56 15.60 7.05
C MET A 402 -9.04 15.79 7.42
N ARG A 403 -9.42 16.97 7.98
CA ARG A 403 -10.81 17.27 8.34
C ARG A 403 -11.36 18.54 7.70
N ASN A 404 -10.65 19.63 7.80
CA ASN A 404 -11.15 20.97 7.43
C ASN A 404 -10.04 21.90 6.94
N TYR A 405 -8.98 21.33 6.38
CA TYR A 405 -7.81 22.03 5.81
C TYR A 405 -7.08 22.95 6.83
N ALA A 406 -7.21 22.66 8.12
CA ALA A 406 -6.34 23.26 9.14
C ALA A 406 -4.93 22.64 9.07
N PRO A 407 -3.91 23.16 9.75
CA PRO A 407 -2.63 22.45 9.87
C PRO A 407 -2.82 21.01 10.37
N PHE A 408 -1.96 20.10 9.94
CA PHE A 408 -2.00 18.72 10.41
C PHE A 408 -2.01 18.63 11.93
N CYS A 409 -2.80 17.71 12.48
CA CYS A 409 -2.82 17.45 13.91
C CYS A 409 -1.52 16.75 14.37
N ALA A 410 -1.30 16.65 15.67
CA ALA A 410 -0.07 16.08 16.23
C ALA A 410 0.16 14.62 15.80
N VAL A 411 -0.91 13.83 15.69
CA VAL A 411 -0.82 12.41 15.25
C VAL A 411 -0.46 12.34 13.77
N CYS A 412 -1.11 13.14 12.92
CA CYS A 412 -0.79 13.18 11.49
C CYS A 412 0.65 13.66 11.23
N ASN A 413 1.12 14.68 11.95
CA ASN A 413 2.52 15.13 11.86
C ASN A 413 3.49 13.99 12.22
N ARG A 414 3.30 13.36 13.39
CA ARG A 414 4.13 12.21 13.82
C ARG A 414 4.16 11.09 12.79
N THR A 415 3.02 10.78 12.17
CA THR A 415 2.92 9.72 11.16
C THR A 415 3.67 10.09 9.89
N ILE A 416 3.49 11.32 9.38
CA ILE A 416 4.19 11.82 8.19
C ILE A 416 5.72 11.81 8.42
N GLU A 417 6.19 12.32 9.57
CA GLU A 417 7.61 12.34 9.92
C GLU A 417 8.20 10.92 9.97
N ALA A 418 7.48 9.96 10.58
CA ALA A 418 7.92 8.57 10.62
C ALA A 418 8.01 7.93 9.23
N VAL A 419 7.09 8.26 8.32
CA VAL A 419 7.13 7.77 6.94
C VAL A 419 8.29 8.41 6.17
N ILE A 420 8.57 9.70 6.35
CA ILE A 420 9.75 10.36 5.77
C ILE A 420 11.03 9.65 6.23
N GLU A 421 11.15 9.39 7.54
CA GLU A 421 12.32 8.70 8.11
C GLU A 421 12.51 7.29 7.51
N ALA A 422 11.42 6.56 7.28
CA ALA A 422 11.46 5.21 6.70
C ALA A 422 11.92 5.19 5.22
N HIS A 423 11.85 6.31 4.51
CA HIS A 423 12.39 6.45 3.15
C HIS A 423 13.87 6.91 3.13
N SER A 424 14.45 7.19 4.27
CA SER A 424 15.86 7.59 4.39
C SER A 424 16.80 6.37 4.32
N ASP A 425 18.09 6.62 4.35
CA ASP A 425 19.16 5.62 4.45
C ASP A 425 19.46 5.21 5.91
N VAL A 426 18.69 5.71 6.86
CA VAL A 426 18.75 5.34 8.28
C VAL A 426 17.79 4.20 8.58
N LEU A 427 18.30 3.12 9.15
CA LEU A 427 17.48 1.97 9.51
C LEU A 427 16.49 2.32 10.63
N VAL A 428 15.20 2.19 10.35
CA VAL A 428 14.14 2.35 11.35
C VAL A 428 13.81 1.02 12.05
N SER A 429 13.29 1.12 13.27
CA SER A 429 12.87 -0.07 14.04
C SER A 429 11.58 -0.64 13.47
N VAL A 430 11.57 -1.94 13.19
CA VAL A 430 10.37 -2.69 12.81
C VAL A 430 9.80 -3.39 14.06
N LYS A 431 8.49 -3.34 14.23
CA LYS A 431 7.82 -4.03 15.33
C LYS A 431 8.05 -5.53 15.25
N PRO A 432 8.37 -6.24 16.38
CA PRO A 432 8.69 -7.66 16.35
C PRO A 432 7.62 -8.53 15.70
N GLU A 433 6.34 -8.19 15.85
CA GLU A 433 5.22 -8.88 15.24
C GLU A 433 5.20 -8.81 13.71
N LEU A 434 5.86 -7.82 13.09
CA LEU A 434 6.01 -7.70 11.63
C LEU A 434 7.22 -8.48 11.10
N LEU A 435 8.11 -8.91 12.00
CA LEU A 435 9.28 -9.74 11.73
C LEU A 435 9.02 -11.21 12.11
N LEU A 436 7.78 -11.60 12.40
CA LEU A 436 7.45 -12.98 12.71
C LEU A 436 7.95 -13.88 11.56
N PRO A 437 8.50 -15.06 11.93
CA PRO A 437 8.86 -16.02 10.91
C PRO A 437 7.66 -16.32 10.04
N GLU A 438 7.88 -16.42 8.75
CA GLU A 438 6.83 -16.83 7.83
C GLU A 438 6.22 -18.16 8.31
N PRO A 439 4.94 -18.42 7.97
CA PRO A 439 4.26 -19.63 8.43
C PRO A 439 5.13 -20.88 8.22
N SER A 440 5.11 -21.78 9.18
CA SER A 440 5.80 -23.09 9.13
C SER A 440 5.45 -23.88 7.87
N LEU A 441 4.22 -23.71 7.35
CA LEU A 441 3.76 -24.26 6.09
C LEU A 441 3.42 -23.15 5.08
N ARG A 442 4.17 -23.10 3.98
CA ARG A 442 3.83 -22.29 2.80
C ARG A 442 3.68 -23.17 1.57
N VAL A 443 2.70 -22.85 0.72
CA VAL A 443 2.45 -23.49 -0.56
C VAL A 443 2.31 -22.40 -1.62
N CYS A 444 3.23 -22.37 -2.58
CA CYS A 444 3.27 -21.37 -3.65
C CYS A 444 3.85 -21.96 -4.94
N PRO A 445 3.57 -21.38 -6.14
CA PRO A 445 2.67 -20.25 -6.34
C PRO A 445 1.21 -20.60 -6.06
N ASN A 446 0.38 -19.58 -5.85
CA ASN A 446 -1.06 -19.75 -5.72
C ASN A 446 -1.78 -18.57 -6.43
N PRO A 447 -2.51 -18.81 -7.53
CA PRO A 447 -2.77 -20.11 -8.18
C PRO A 447 -1.52 -20.80 -8.75
N ALA A 448 -1.59 -22.13 -8.83
CA ALA A 448 -0.52 -22.99 -9.36
C ALA A 448 -0.93 -23.66 -10.67
N THR A 449 0.05 -23.93 -11.56
CA THR A 449 -0.17 -24.66 -12.83
C THR A 449 0.45 -26.06 -12.77
N ASP A 450 1.76 -26.19 -12.94
CA ASP A 450 2.43 -27.49 -13.10
C ASP A 450 3.04 -28.03 -11.82
N PHE A 451 3.37 -27.15 -10.87
CA PHE A 451 3.99 -27.51 -9.60
C PHE A 451 3.55 -26.57 -8.48
N ILE A 452 3.78 -27.01 -7.25
CA ILE A 452 3.82 -26.20 -6.04
C ILE A 452 5.16 -26.39 -5.36
N ASP A 453 5.73 -25.32 -4.84
CA ASP A 453 6.82 -25.37 -3.88
C ASP A 453 6.24 -25.27 -2.47
N VAL A 454 6.61 -26.24 -1.66
CA VAL A 454 6.14 -26.38 -0.30
C VAL A 454 7.31 -26.17 0.65
N PHE A 455 7.17 -25.18 1.53
CA PHE A 455 8.13 -24.91 2.58
C PHE A 455 7.58 -25.37 3.92
N VAL A 456 8.41 -26.11 4.66
CA VAL A 456 8.09 -26.69 5.98
C VAL A 456 9.24 -26.45 6.95
N ASP A 457 8.95 -26.45 8.24
CA ASP A 457 9.95 -26.35 9.31
C ASP A 457 10.50 -27.73 9.77
N GLN A 458 9.86 -28.81 9.34
CA GLN A 458 10.25 -30.17 9.69
C GLN A 458 10.46 -31.01 8.44
N VAL A 459 11.64 -31.56 8.28
CA VAL A 459 12.00 -32.52 7.21
C VAL A 459 11.48 -33.93 7.52
N ASP A 460 11.54 -34.83 6.51
CA ASP A 460 11.07 -36.20 6.59
C ASP A 460 9.59 -36.35 6.99
N SER A 461 8.75 -35.37 6.64
CA SER A 461 7.32 -35.37 6.94
C SER A 461 6.51 -36.00 5.82
N GLN A 462 5.44 -36.75 6.18
CA GLN A 462 4.43 -37.21 5.23
C GLN A 462 3.39 -36.13 5.03
N ALA A 463 3.16 -35.77 3.76
CA ALA A 463 2.18 -34.76 3.38
C ALA A 463 1.13 -35.33 2.42
N GLU A 464 -0.03 -34.70 2.36
CA GLU A 464 -1.14 -35.08 1.50
C GLU A 464 -1.74 -33.85 0.80
N ILE A 465 -2.12 -34.04 -0.47
CA ILE A 465 -3.01 -33.11 -1.17
C ILE A 465 -4.42 -33.70 -1.12
N LEU A 466 -5.34 -32.93 -0.56
CA LEU A 466 -6.74 -33.31 -0.33
C LEU A 466 -7.67 -32.53 -1.27
N ASP A 467 -8.77 -33.14 -1.68
CA ASP A 467 -9.90 -32.40 -2.26
C ASP A 467 -10.71 -31.67 -1.17
N LEU A 468 -11.69 -30.88 -1.57
CA LEU A 468 -12.56 -30.14 -0.64
C LEU A 468 -13.45 -31.03 0.26
N ASN A 469 -13.56 -32.33 -0.05
CA ASN A 469 -14.26 -33.31 0.77
C ASN A 469 -13.33 -34.00 1.78
N GLY A 470 -12.05 -33.61 1.80
CA GLY A 470 -11.03 -34.23 2.66
C GLY A 470 -10.49 -35.58 2.16
N LYS A 471 -10.74 -35.93 0.90
CA LYS A 471 -10.20 -37.14 0.30
C LYS A 471 -8.78 -36.88 -0.17
N ALA A 472 -7.83 -37.73 0.24
CA ALA A 472 -6.46 -37.70 -0.24
C ALA A 472 -6.39 -38.04 -1.74
N ILE A 473 -5.82 -37.16 -2.53
CA ILE A 473 -5.61 -37.31 -3.98
C ILE A 473 -4.16 -37.68 -4.27
N LEU A 474 -3.21 -37.08 -3.53
CA LEU A 474 -1.78 -37.35 -3.68
C LEU A 474 -1.13 -37.36 -2.28
N SER A 475 -0.24 -38.33 -2.06
CA SER A 475 0.60 -38.41 -0.88
C SER A 475 2.06 -38.29 -1.27
N VAL A 476 2.82 -37.46 -0.56
CA VAL A 476 4.22 -37.14 -0.85
C VAL A 476 5.06 -37.19 0.42
N GLN A 477 6.32 -37.58 0.29
CA GLN A 477 7.31 -37.49 1.35
C GLN A 477 8.14 -36.23 1.16
N LEU A 478 8.08 -35.32 2.12
CA LEU A 478 8.91 -34.11 2.15
C LEU A 478 10.26 -34.47 2.75
N LYS A 479 11.34 -34.28 1.98
CA LYS A 479 12.70 -34.64 2.40
C LYS A 479 13.53 -33.46 2.85
N ASP A 480 13.19 -32.28 2.34
CA ASP A 480 13.91 -31.04 2.56
C ASP A 480 12.95 -29.98 3.15
N MET A 481 13.50 -28.85 3.61
CA MET A 481 12.69 -27.72 4.06
C MET A 481 11.95 -27.04 2.91
N ALA A 482 12.45 -27.13 1.68
CA ALA A 482 11.82 -26.67 0.45
C ALA A 482 11.66 -27.87 -0.51
N ASN A 483 10.43 -28.15 -0.92
CA ASN A 483 10.09 -29.29 -1.77
C ASN A 483 9.24 -28.87 -2.95
N ARG A 484 9.70 -29.14 -4.18
CA ARG A 484 8.87 -28.96 -5.38
C ARG A 484 8.04 -30.21 -5.65
N ILE A 485 6.72 -30.05 -5.74
CA ILE A 485 5.76 -31.11 -5.99
C ILE A 485 5.08 -30.84 -7.32
N VAL A 486 5.22 -31.78 -8.28
CA VAL A 486 4.55 -31.68 -9.57
C VAL A 486 3.08 -32.02 -9.40
N ILE A 487 2.21 -31.15 -9.91
CA ILE A 487 0.75 -31.25 -9.86
C ILE A 487 0.09 -31.11 -11.22
N SER A 488 0.85 -31.22 -12.32
CA SER A 488 0.34 -31.15 -13.71
C SER A 488 -0.83 -32.11 -13.98
N ASP A 489 -0.83 -33.27 -13.35
CA ASP A 489 -1.86 -34.29 -13.52
C ASP A 489 -3.12 -34.05 -12.68
N LEU A 490 -3.11 -33.08 -11.78
CA LEU A 490 -4.31 -32.73 -11.01
C LEU A 490 -5.28 -31.91 -11.88
N PRO A 491 -6.59 -32.25 -11.85
CA PRO A 491 -7.60 -31.40 -12.46
C PRO A 491 -7.59 -29.97 -11.91
N GLN A 492 -8.07 -29.03 -12.71
CA GLN A 492 -8.32 -27.66 -12.22
C GLN A 492 -9.30 -27.70 -11.05
N GLY A 493 -8.99 -26.93 -10.00
CA GLY A 493 -9.82 -26.91 -8.80
C GLY A 493 -9.11 -26.36 -7.57
N VAL A 494 -9.81 -26.44 -6.46
CA VAL A 494 -9.30 -26.02 -5.14
C VAL A 494 -8.89 -27.27 -4.36
N TYR A 495 -7.69 -27.21 -3.80
CA TYR A 495 -7.09 -28.28 -3.02
C TYR A 495 -6.60 -27.77 -1.66
N VAL A 496 -6.41 -28.70 -0.74
CA VAL A 496 -5.81 -28.45 0.57
C VAL A 496 -4.54 -29.28 0.68
N PHE A 497 -3.42 -28.61 0.91
CA PHE A 497 -2.18 -29.26 1.30
C PHE A 497 -2.20 -29.47 2.81
N HIS A 498 -1.90 -30.68 3.26
CA HIS A 498 -1.89 -31.06 4.68
C HIS A 498 -0.58 -31.74 5.06
N VAL A 499 0.05 -31.26 6.13
CA VAL A 499 1.26 -31.85 6.71
C VAL A 499 1.34 -31.55 8.22
N ASN A 500 1.71 -32.51 9.04
CA ASN A 500 1.94 -32.34 10.50
C ASN A 500 0.78 -31.65 11.26
N GLY A 501 -0.45 -31.79 10.78
CA GLY A 501 -1.63 -31.14 11.38
C GLY A 501 -1.89 -29.72 10.88
N GLU A 502 -1.02 -29.15 10.07
CA GLU A 502 -1.22 -27.88 9.40
C GLU A 502 -1.84 -28.05 8.02
N THR A 503 -2.60 -27.06 7.57
CA THR A 503 -3.25 -27.06 6.27
C THR A 503 -3.06 -25.73 5.54
N LYS A 504 -2.86 -25.80 4.22
CA LYS A 504 -2.86 -24.61 3.36
C LYS A 504 -3.68 -24.90 2.10
N LYS A 505 -4.61 -24.00 1.80
CA LYS A 505 -5.42 -24.06 0.58
C LYS A 505 -4.64 -23.53 -0.62
N PHE A 506 -4.74 -24.18 -1.77
CA PHE A 506 -4.23 -23.66 -3.03
C PHE A 506 -5.19 -23.95 -4.20
N ILE A 507 -5.05 -23.16 -5.26
CA ILE A 507 -5.86 -23.25 -6.49
C ILE A 507 -4.99 -23.81 -7.59
N LYS A 508 -5.43 -24.89 -8.24
CA LYS A 508 -4.84 -25.44 -9.47
C LYS A 508 -5.59 -24.90 -10.68
N GLN A 509 -4.86 -24.21 -11.55
CA GLN A 509 -5.34 -23.72 -12.85
C GLN A 509 -4.98 -24.66 -13.99
#